data_f098f26dfa5166080c9a8dc18def64aa
#
_entry.id   f098f26dfa5166080c9a8dc18def64aa
#
_cell.length_a   1.000
_cell.length_b   1.000
_cell.length_c   1.000
_cell.angle_alpha   90.00
_cell.angle_beta   90.00
_cell.angle_gamma   90.00
#
_symmetry.space_group_name_H-M   'P 1'
#
loop_
_entity.id
_entity.type
_entity.pdbx_description
1 polymer ?
#
loop_
_entity_poly.entity_id
_entity_poly.type
_entity_poly.pdbx_seq_one_letter_code
_entity_poly.pdbx_strand_id
1 'polypeptide(L)'
;QILAPDNRFSAKEAGGFEWRPPQALKQVLLVADSTALPAAMGILDELAALAYPPQTQAFFEVDSAQDMLSVPDWPGLTVQWLIREQADATVAGMLMVEAVRQATLPIHASSASQAIELAEVDVDKDILWEIANTSEEGFYGWVAGESAAVMSLRKYLVKDCGIPRESLNLMGYWRHNKPGG
;
A
#
# COMPACT_ATOMS: atom_id res chain seq x y z
N GLN A 1 11.41 -7.59 29.65
CA GLN A 1 12.13 -8.33 28.62
C GLN A 1 11.64 -7.78 27.28
N ILE A 2 12.50 -7.09 26.54
CA ILE A 2 12.18 -6.54 25.22
C ILE A 2 12.44 -7.68 24.23
N LEU A 3 11.42 -8.10 23.50
CA LEU A 3 11.58 -8.96 22.33
C LEU A 3 12.07 -8.07 21.18
N ALA A 4 13.35 -8.18 20.84
CA ALA A 4 13.93 -7.54 19.69
C ALA A 4 14.16 -8.57 18.58
N PRO A 5 14.11 -8.18 17.30
CA PRO A 5 14.44 -9.07 16.20
C PRO A 5 15.85 -9.64 16.36
N ASP A 6 16.01 -10.93 16.09
CA ASP A 6 17.31 -11.58 16.13
C ASP A 6 18.16 -11.11 14.93
N ASN A 7 19.28 -10.46 15.19
CA ASN A 7 20.21 -9.96 14.15
C ASN A 7 20.90 -11.08 13.31
N ARG A 8 20.61 -12.34 13.63
CA ARG A 8 21.09 -13.49 12.85
C ARG A 8 20.20 -13.80 11.63
N PHE A 9 19.01 -13.18 11.55
CA PHE A 9 18.16 -13.31 10.35
C PHE A 9 18.62 -12.32 9.29
N SER A 10 18.88 -12.82 8.09
CA SER A 10 19.12 -11.95 6.95
C SER A 10 17.88 -11.15 6.60
N ALA A 11 18.03 -9.94 6.09
CA ALA A 11 16.90 -9.10 5.66
C ALA A 11 15.98 -9.80 4.63
N LYS A 12 16.45 -10.85 3.95
CA LYS A 12 15.66 -11.71 3.05
C LYS A 12 14.71 -12.67 3.77
N GLU A 13 14.95 -12.92 5.05
CA GLU A 13 14.18 -13.87 5.87
C GLU A 13 13.36 -13.17 6.95
N ALA A 14 13.60 -11.88 7.18
CA ALA A 14 12.79 -11.05 8.06
C ALA A 14 11.43 -10.80 7.39
N GLY A 15 10.56 -11.78 7.41
CA GLY A 15 9.18 -11.64 6.97
C GLY A 15 8.46 -10.61 7.82
N GLY A 16 7.82 -9.65 7.20
CA GLY A 16 7.05 -8.62 7.90
C GLY A 16 6.24 -7.75 6.96
N PHE A 17 6.69 -7.59 5.75
CA PHE A 17 5.91 -6.93 4.70
C PHE A 17 6.12 -7.68 3.38
N GLU A 18 5.04 -7.93 2.69
CA GLU A 18 5.11 -8.59 1.38
C GLU A 18 5.56 -7.55 0.34
N TRP A 19 6.87 -7.44 0.14
CA TRP A 19 7.48 -6.55 -0.84
C TRP A 19 8.31 -7.36 -1.82
N ARG A 20 7.78 -7.57 -3.02
CA ARG A 20 8.41 -8.37 -4.08
C ARG A 20 8.22 -7.71 -5.44
N PRO A 21 8.82 -6.53 -5.66
CA PRO A 21 8.66 -5.82 -6.91
C PRO A 21 9.30 -6.56 -8.09
N PRO A 22 8.80 -6.31 -9.32
CA PRO A 22 9.43 -6.84 -10.53
C PRO A 22 10.82 -6.22 -10.74
N GLN A 23 11.69 -6.91 -11.48
CA GLN A 23 13.04 -6.39 -11.77
C GLN A 23 13.00 -5.08 -12.58
N ALA A 24 12.00 -4.92 -13.45
CA ALA A 24 11.83 -3.73 -14.29
C ALA A 24 10.87 -2.72 -13.66
N LEU A 25 11.02 -2.42 -12.37
CA LEU A 25 10.18 -1.50 -11.62
C LEU A 25 10.34 -0.06 -12.14
N LYS A 26 9.26 0.56 -12.59
CA LYS A 26 9.23 1.94 -13.11
C LYS A 26 8.37 2.87 -12.27
N GLN A 27 7.27 2.36 -11.77
CA GLN A 27 6.28 3.12 -11.01
C GLN A 27 5.83 2.35 -9.78
N VAL A 28 5.71 3.04 -8.67
CA VAL A 28 5.24 2.50 -7.38
C VAL A 28 4.09 3.34 -6.85
N LEU A 29 3.04 2.66 -6.42
CA LEU A 29 2.01 3.21 -5.56
C LEU A 29 2.19 2.62 -4.16
N LEU A 30 2.41 3.45 -3.16
CA LEU A 30 2.59 3.04 -1.78
C LEU A 30 1.52 3.69 -0.92
N VAL A 31 0.68 2.90 -0.27
CA VAL A 31 -0.43 3.40 0.56
C VAL A 31 -0.41 2.70 1.91
N ALA A 32 -0.36 3.49 2.97
CA ALA A 32 -0.29 2.96 4.33
C ALA A 32 -1.05 3.83 5.33
N ASP A 33 -1.67 3.21 6.32
CA ASP A 33 -2.06 3.89 7.56
C ASP A 33 -0.94 3.79 8.63
N SER A 34 -1.17 4.36 9.81
CA SER A 34 -0.21 4.37 10.92
C SER A 34 0.30 2.97 11.28
N THR A 35 -0.52 1.92 11.14
CA THR A 35 -0.13 0.54 11.49
C THR A 35 0.84 -0.07 10.49
N ALA A 36 0.74 0.30 9.23
CA ALA A 36 1.56 -0.18 8.13
C ALA A 36 2.75 0.74 7.82
N LEU A 37 2.79 1.93 8.43
CA LEU A 37 3.81 2.95 8.19
C LEU A 37 5.26 2.44 8.39
N PRO A 38 5.60 1.64 9.42
CA PRO A 38 6.97 1.12 9.57
C PRO A 38 7.41 0.27 8.37
N ALA A 39 6.52 -0.56 7.82
CA ALA A 39 6.81 -1.35 6.63
C ALA A 39 6.98 -0.47 5.39
N ALA A 40 6.12 0.54 5.23
CA ALA A 40 6.20 1.50 4.13
C ALA A 40 7.51 2.30 4.16
N MET A 41 8.00 2.69 5.34
CA MET A 41 9.32 3.34 5.49
C MET A 41 10.46 2.43 5.04
N GLY A 42 10.44 1.15 5.43
CA GLY A 42 11.43 0.18 4.97
C GLY A 42 11.45 0.03 3.45
N ILE A 43 10.28 0.05 2.81
CA ILE A 43 10.16 0.03 1.34
C ILE A 43 10.76 1.31 0.72
N LEU A 44 10.49 2.48 1.28
CA LEU A 44 11.05 3.73 0.79
C LEU A 44 12.59 3.75 0.90
N ASP A 45 13.14 3.22 2.00
CA ASP A 45 14.59 3.11 2.19
C ASP A 45 15.23 2.17 1.15
N GLU A 46 14.58 1.03 0.85
CA GLU A 46 15.04 0.11 -0.20
C GLU A 46 15.00 0.78 -1.59
N LEU A 47 13.92 1.51 -1.90
CA LEU A 47 13.79 2.22 -3.18
C LEU A 47 14.83 3.32 -3.32
N ALA A 48 15.07 4.09 -2.27
CA ALA A 48 16.07 5.15 -2.26
C ALA A 48 17.50 4.63 -2.46
N ALA A 49 17.78 3.39 -2.06
CA ALA A 49 19.09 2.75 -2.23
C ALA A 49 19.36 2.26 -3.66
N LEU A 50 18.35 2.26 -4.54
CA LEU A 50 18.52 1.87 -5.94
C LEU A 50 19.33 2.93 -6.71
N ALA A 51 20.16 2.48 -7.66
CA ALA A 51 20.90 3.39 -8.54
C ALA A 51 19.96 4.30 -9.37
N TYR A 52 18.77 3.82 -9.67
CA TYR A 52 17.72 4.54 -10.40
C TYR A 52 16.38 4.28 -9.71
N PRO A 53 16.04 5.05 -8.66
CA PRO A 53 14.78 4.89 -7.96
C PRO A 53 13.57 5.13 -8.89
N PRO A 54 12.50 4.34 -8.77
CA PRO A 54 11.31 4.47 -9.61
C PRO A 54 10.50 5.73 -9.29
N GLN A 55 9.61 6.11 -10.20
CA GLN A 55 8.56 7.08 -9.90
C GLN A 55 7.65 6.51 -8.82
N THR A 56 7.54 7.19 -7.68
CA THR A 56 6.81 6.68 -6.52
C THR A 56 5.81 7.72 -6.01
N GLN A 57 4.56 7.30 -5.89
CA GLN A 57 3.52 8.06 -5.22
C GLN A 57 3.19 7.36 -3.90
N ALA A 58 3.39 8.05 -2.79
CA ALA A 58 3.14 7.54 -1.46
C ALA A 58 2.05 8.34 -0.75
N PHE A 59 1.08 7.66 -0.18
CA PHE A 59 -0.04 8.21 0.58
C PHE A 59 -0.06 7.59 1.96
N PHE A 60 0.17 8.40 2.99
CA PHE A 60 0.27 7.94 4.37
C PHE A 60 -0.78 8.62 5.25
N GLU A 61 -1.72 7.84 5.75
CA GLU A 61 -2.72 8.31 6.70
C GLU A 61 -2.21 8.14 8.13
N VAL A 62 -2.17 9.25 8.86
CA VAL A 62 -1.75 9.31 10.27
C VAL A 62 -2.78 10.07 11.10
N ASP A 63 -2.78 9.84 12.42
CA ASP A 63 -3.73 10.50 13.30
C ASP A 63 -3.40 11.97 13.45
N SER A 64 -2.14 12.33 13.70
CA SER A 64 -1.69 13.69 13.92
C SER A 64 -0.44 14.04 13.10
N ALA A 65 -0.14 15.33 12.99
CA ALA A 65 1.09 15.80 12.35
C ALA A 65 2.36 15.33 13.09
N GLN A 66 2.27 14.96 14.36
CA GLN A 66 3.39 14.47 15.15
C GLN A 66 3.78 13.04 14.79
N ASP A 67 2.88 12.31 14.13
CA ASP A 67 3.10 10.93 13.69
C ASP A 67 3.79 10.84 12.32
N MET A 68 4.02 11.99 11.68
CA MET A 68 4.78 12.05 10.42
C MET A 68 6.24 11.68 10.66
N LEU A 69 6.75 10.81 9.80
CA LEU A 69 8.15 10.37 9.83
C LEU A 69 8.97 11.06 8.74
N SER A 70 10.29 11.15 8.96
CA SER A 70 11.20 11.56 7.91
C SER A 70 11.20 10.50 6.80
N VAL A 71 11.14 10.96 5.55
CA VAL A 71 11.20 10.10 4.37
C VAL A 71 12.46 10.40 3.58
N PRO A 72 13.04 9.41 2.86
CA PRO A 72 14.10 9.68 1.91
C PRO A 72 13.62 10.63 0.79
N ASP A 73 14.56 11.20 0.04
CA ASP A 73 14.25 12.13 -1.03
C ASP A 73 14.93 11.68 -2.34
N TRP A 74 14.16 11.67 -3.43
CA TRP A 74 14.65 11.56 -4.81
C TRP A 74 13.68 12.20 -5.80
N PRO A 75 14.13 12.63 -6.99
CA PRO A 75 13.30 13.40 -7.90
C PRO A 75 11.99 12.72 -8.34
N GLY A 76 11.90 11.41 -8.21
CA GLY A 76 10.71 10.62 -8.55
C GLY A 76 9.75 10.36 -7.40
N LEU A 77 10.06 10.78 -6.18
CA LEU A 77 9.20 10.55 -5.03
C LEU A 77 8.22 11.70 -4.79
N THR A 78 6.96 11.36 -4.63
CA THR A 78 5.93 12.27 -4.12
C THR A 78 5.29 11.62 -2.89
N VAL A 79 5.32 12.29 -1.75
CA VAL A 79 4.70 11.85 -0.51
C VAL A 79 3.59 12.78 -0.11
N GLN A 80 2.41 12.25 0.14
CA GLN A 80 1.29 12.98 0.70
C GLN A 80 0.94 12.42 2.08
N TRP A 81 1.09 13.25 3.10
CA TRP A 81 0.64 12.97 4.45
C TRP A 81 -0.82 13.37 4.60
N LEU A 82 -1.63 12.45 5.06
CA LEU A 82 -3.08 12.55 5.22
C LEU A 82 -3.37 12.55 6.72
N ILE A 83 -3.56 13.73 7.30
CA ILE A 83 -3.64 13.93 8.75
C ILE A 83 -5.11 13.95 9.17
N ARG A 84 -5.56 12.93 9.90
CA ARG A 84 -6.96 12.73 10.27
C ARG A 84 -7.51 13.88 11.13
N GLU A 85 -6.74 14.34 12.12
CA GLU A 85 -7.13 15.49 12.96
C GLU A 85 -7.38 16.76 12.14
N GLN A 86 -6.59 17.01 11.09
CA GLN A 86 -6.74 18.21 10.25
C GLN A 86 -7.93 18.13 9.30
N ALA A 87 -8.31 16.93 8.91
CA ALA A 87 -9.43 16.69 7.99
C ALA A 87 -10.75 16.42 8.73
N ASP A 88 -10.76 16.44 10.08
CA ASP A 88 -11.91 16.01 10.90
C ASP A 88 -12.43 14.61 10.50
N ALA A 89 -11.51 13.73 10.11
CA ALA A 89 -11.84 12.42 9.58
C ALA A 89 -12.01 11.41 10.72
N THR A 90 -13.24 10.93 10.90
CA THR A 90 -13.60 10.00 11.98
C THR A 90 -13.41 8.55 11.58
N VAL A 91 -13.41 8.24 10.28
CA VAL A 91 -13.28 6.88 9.74
C VAL A 91 -11.86 6.64 9.27
N ALA A 92 -11.21 5.64 9.86
CA ALA A 92 -9.85 5.27 9.48
C ALA A 92 -9.80 4.76 8.01
N GLY A 93 -8.75 5.15 7.28
CA GLY A 93 -8.52 4.76 5.91
C GLY A 93 -9.31 5.57 4.86
N MET A 94 -10.23 6.44 5.28
CA MET A 94 -11.06 7.20 4.34
C MET A 94 -10.21 8.20 3.53
N LEU A 95 -9.26 8.87 4.17
CA LEU A 95 -8.39 9.82 3.49
C LEU A 95 -7.47 9.14 2.47
N MET A 96 -6.96 7.93 2.78
CA MET A 96 -6.18 7.14 1.81
C MET A 96 -7.00 6.83 0.56
N VAL A 97 -8.25 6.38 0.74
CA VAL A 97 -9.14 6.05 -0.39
C VAL A 97 -9.40 7.27 -1.26
N GLU A 98 -9.67 8.40 -0.64
CA GLU A 98 -9.95 9.65 -1.35
C GLU A 98 -8.70 10.16 -2.09
N ALA A 99 -7.55 10.20 -1.45
CA ALA A 99 -6.29 10.66 -2.05
C ALA A 99 -5.88 9.80 -3.25
N VAL A 100 -5.97 8.47 -3.15
CA VAL A 100 -5.65 7.57 -4.26
C VAL A 100 -6.62 7.74 -5.43
N ARG A 101 -7.89 8.02 -5.17
CA ARG A 101 -8.86 8.31 -6.25
C ARG A 101 -8.58 9.60 -7.00
N GLN A 102 -7.93 10.56 -6.36
CA GLN A 102 -7.52 11.82 -6.97
C GLN A 102 -6.12 11.75 -7.62
N ALA A 103 -5.37 10.69 -7.36
CA ALA A 103 -4.02 10.50 -7.88
C ALA A 103 -4.01 10.21 -9.38
N THR A 104 -2.94 10.63 -10.05
CA THR A 104 -2.68 10.24 -11.43
C THR A 104 -2.03 8.86 -11.44
N LEU A 105 -2.83 7.84 -11.68
CA LEU A 105 -2.39 6.45 -11.78
C LEU A 105 -2.27 6.02 -13.24
N PRO A 106 -1.44 4.99 -13.56
CA PRO A 106 -1.45 4.39 -14.88
C PRO A 106 -2.83 3.73 -15.09
N ILE A 107 -3.65 4.33 -15.94
CA ILE A 107 -4.92 3.73 -16.34
C ILE A 107 -4.59 2.73 -17.44
N HIS A 108 -4.71 1.47 -17.15
CA HIS A 108 -4.71 0.45 -18.17
C HIS A 108 -6.10 0.48 -18.82
N ALA A 109 -6.15 0.89 -20.09
CA ALA A 109 -7.36 0.76 -20.87
C ALA A 109 -7.68 -0.76 -20.89
N SER A 110 -8.45 -1.21 -19.92
CA SER A 110 -9.00 -2.55 -19.96
C SER A 110 -9.81 -2.60 -21.25
N SER A 111 -9.40 -3.48 -22.14
CA SER A 111 -10.30 -3.94 -23.19
C SER A 111 -11.62 -4.28 -22.48
N ALA A 112 -12.64 -3.50 -22.74
CA ALA A 112 -13.94 -3.46 -22.04
C ALA A 112 -14.75 -4.77 -22.18
N SER A 113 -14.11 -5.93 -22.16
CA SER A 113 -14.67 -7.22 -22.55
C SER A 113 -14.44 -8.36 -21.56
N GLN A 114 -13.72 -8.18 -20.49
CA GLN A 114 -13.70 -9.18 -19.43
C GLN A 114 -14.12 -8.51 -18.12
N ALA A 115 -15.36 -8.80 -17.71
CA ALA A 115 -15.79 -8.55 -16.34
C ALA A 115 -14.84 -9.35 -15.43
N ILE A 116 -13.85 -8.67 -14.84
CA ILE A 116 -12.99 -9.29 -13.83
C ILE A 116 -13.91 -9.54 -12.63
N GLU A 117 -14.39 -10.79 -12.50
CA GLU A 117 -15.04 -11.24 -11.28
C GLU A 117 -13.98 -11.21 -10.16
N LEU A 118 -13.98 -10.12 -9.42
CA LEU A 118 -13.25 -10.11 -8.16
C LEU A 118 -14.02 -11.01 -7.19
N ALA A 119 -13.40 -12.05 -6.70
CA ALA A 119 -13.96 -12.84 -5.61
C ALA A 119 -14.38 -11.88 -4.48
N GLU A 120 -15.62 -11.96 -4.06
CA GLU A 120 -16.10 -11.20 -2.91
C GLU A 120 -15.40 -11.78 -1.67
N VAL A 121 -14.56 -10.97 -1.04
CA VAL A 121 -13.98 -11.28 0.27
C VAL A 121 -14.92 -10.68 1.30
N ASP A 122 -15.51 -11.54 2.10
CA ASP A 122 -16.30 -11.12 3.26
C ASP A 122 -15.33 -10.62 4.35
N VAL A 123 -15.08 -9.30 4.32
CA VAL A 123 -14.16 -8.65 5.28
C VAL A 123 -14.59 -8.84 6.74
N ASP A 124 -15.82 -9.31 6.99
CA ASP A 124 -16.28 -9.63 8.33
C ASP A 124 -15.82 -11.01 8.80
N LYS A 125 -15.44 -11.89 7.90
CA LYS A 125 -14.98 -13.25 8.19
C LYS A 125 -13.53 -13.49 7.82
N ASP A 126 -13.09 -12.94 6.69
CA ASP A 126 -11.78 -13.22 6.11
C ASP A 126 -10.84 -12.01 6.20
N ILE A 127 -9.57 -12.26 6.40
CA ILE A 127 -8.51 -11.25 6.30
C ILE A 127 -8.17 -11.09 4.82
N LEU A 128 -8.28 -9.86 4.30
CA LEU A 128 -7.77 -9.58 2.97
C LEU A 128 -6.24 -9.60 3.00
N TRP A 129 -5.66 -10.61 2.36
CA TRP A 129 -4.21 -10.73 2.20
C TRP A 129 -3.90 -11.23 0.81
N GLU A 130 -3.65 -10.32 -0.09
CA GLU A 130 -3.38 -10.61 -1.49
C GLU A 130 -1.97 -10.14 -1.85
N ILE A 131 -1.19 -11.03 -2.43
CA ILE A 131 0.20 -10.79 -2.81
C ILE A 131 0.30 -10.64 -4.32
N ALA A 132 1.10 -9.66 -4.76
CA ALA A 132 1.43 -9.48 -6.17
C ALA A 132 2.21 -10.69 -6.70
N ASN A 133 1.91 -11.04 -7.93
CA ASN A 133 2.66 -12.06 -8.64
C ASN A 133 3.34 -11.34 -9.82
N THR A 134 4.60 -11.00 -9.67
CA THR A 134 5.42 -10.12 -10.53
C THR A 134 4.86 -9.83 -11.91
N SER A 135 4.34 -8.61 -12.11
CA SER A 135 3.90 -8.17 -13.43
C SER A 135 5.09 -7.72 -14.26
N GLU A 136 5.07 -7.96 -15.56
CA GLU A 136 6.08 -7.46 -16.50
C GLU A 136 5.93 -5.97 -16.80
N GLU A 137 4.86 -5.33 -16.33
CA GLU A 137 4.45 -3.97 -16.77
C GLU A 137 5.14 -2.81 -16.06
N GLY A 138 6.06 -3.06 -15.14
CA GLY A 138 6.84 -2.01 -14.48
C GLY A 138 6.08 -1.17 -13.43
N PHE A 139 4.80 -1.44 -13.19
CA PHE A 139 4.01 -0.85 -12.10
C PHE A 139 3.86 -1.84 -10.95
N TYR A 140 3.94 -1.34 -9.73
CA TYR A 140 3.74 -2.13 -8.53
C TYR A 140 3.02 -1.32 -7.46
N GLY A 141 1.91 -1.86 -6.95
CA GLY A 141 1.14 -1.26 -5.86
C GLY A 141 1.30 -2.04 -4.57
N TRP A 142 1.54 -1.33 -3.48
CA TRP A 142 1.58 -1.87 -2.13
C TRP A 142 0.63 -1.07 -1.26
N VAL A 143 -0.41 -1.71 -0.75
CA VAL A 143 -1.49 -1.10 0.03
C VAL A 143 -1.70 -1.89 1.30
N ALA A 144 -1.54 -1.25 2.45
CA ALA A 144 -1.73 -1.90 3.75
C ALA A 144 -2.37 -0.94 4.77
N GLY A 145 -3.26 -1.48 5.60
CA GLY A 145 -3.93 -0.72 6.64
C GLY A 145 -5.28 -1.30 7.03
N GLU A 146 -6.24 -0.44 7.35
CA GLU A 146 -7.61 -0.84 7.72
C GLU A 146 -8.29 -1.63 6.58
N SER A 147 -8.89 -2.78 6.94
CA SER A 147 -9.37 -3.76 5.96
C SER A 147 -10.45 -3.25 5.00
N ALA A 148 -11.38 -2.42 5.48
CA ALA A 148 -12.44 -1.88 4.63
C ALA A 148 -11.89 -0.83 3.63
N ALA A 149 -10.91 -0.04 4.06
CA ALA A 149 -10.22 0.91 3.19
C ALA A 149 -9.40 0.18 2.11
N VAL A 150 -8.65 -0.85 2.49
CA VAL A 150 -7.89 -1.68 1.54
C VAL A 150 -8.83 -2.35 0.53
N MET A 151 -9.99 -2.85 0.98
CA MET A 151 -10.99 -3.42 0.08
C MET A 151 -11.58 -2.38 -0.90
N SER A 152 -11.82 -1.16 -0.42
CA SER A 152 -12.29 -0.06 -1.28
C SER A 152 -11.25 0.29 -2.34
N LEU A 153 -9.97 0.35 -1.96
CA LEU A 153 -8.86 0.58 -2.88
C LEU A 153 -8.68 -0.57 -3.88
N ARG A 154 -8.82 -1.82 -3.42
CA ARG A 154 -8.82 -2.99 -4.31
C ARG A 154 -9.85 -2.86 -5.42
N LYS A 155 -11.09 -2.53 -5.04
CA LYS A 155 -12.16 -2.36 -6.01
C LYS A 155 -11.85 -1.24 -7.01
N TYR A 156 -11.41 -0.10 -6.53
CA TYR A 156 -11.07 1.04 -7.36
C TYR A 156 -9.89 0.74 -8.31
N LEU A 157 -8.77 0.26 -7.78
CA LEU A 157 -7.56 0.03 -8.57
C LEU A 157 -7.77 -1.04 -9.64
N VAL A 158 -8.45 -2.14 -9.31
CA VAL A 158 -8.65 -3.24 -10.26
C VAL A 158 -9.82 -2.99 -11.21
N LYS A 159 -10.99 -2.55 -10.69
CA LYS A 159 -12.19 -2.41 -11.53
C LYS A 159 -12.24 -1.08 -12.27
N ASP A 160 -11.93 0.01 -11.58
CA ASP A 160 -12.12 1.34 -12.16
C ASP A 160 -10.87 1.80 -12.93
N CYS A 161 -9.67 1.51 -12.43
CA CYS A 161 -8.41 1.85 -13.08
C CYS A 161 -7.89 0.75 -14.02
N GLY A 162 -8.40 -0.48 -13.94
CA GLY A 162 -7.97 -1.60 -14.76
C GLY A 162 -6.56 -2.11 -14.43
N ILE A 163 -6.02 -1.78 -13.25
CA ILE A 163 -4.68 -2.23 -12.86
C ILE A 163 -4.72 -3.75 -12.66
N PRO A 164 -3.78 -4.50 -13.27
CA PRO A 164 -3.71 -5.94 -13.09
C PRO A 164 -3.57 -6.31 -11.61
N ARG A 165 -4.38 -7.28 -11.18
CA ARG A 165 -4.36 -7.75 -9.79
C ARG A 165 -2.99 -8.25 -9.36
N GLU A 166 -2.25 -8.84 -10.28
CA GLU A 166 -0.90 -9.39 -10.12
C GLU A 166 0.15 -8.31 -9.81
N SER A 167 -0.17 -7.04 -10.05
CA SER A 167 0.70 -5.90 -9.75
C SER A 167 0.45 -5.32 -8.36
N LEU A 168 -0.49 -5.88 -7.58
CA LEU A 168 -0.95 -5.30 -6.33
C LEU A 168 -0.73 -6.23 -5.14
N ASN A 169 -0.08 -5.71 -4.08
CA ASN A 169 -0.17 -6.24 -2.73
C ASN A 169 -1.25 -5.49 -1.96
N LEU A 170 -2.20 -6.20 -1.41
CA LEU A 170 -3.37 -5.64 -0.74
C LEU A 170 -3.55 -6.36 0.60
N MET A 171 -3.25 -5.68 1.70
CA MET A 171 -3.16 -6.31 3.01
C MET A 171 -3.98 -5.53 4.05
N GLY A 172 -5.02 -6.18 4.55
CA GLY A 172 -5.80 -5.68 5.68
C GLY A 172 -5.11 -6.04 6.99
N TYR A 173 -4.39 -5.09 7.58
CA TYR A 173 -3.64 -5.33 8.82
C TYR A 173 -4.54 -5.36 10.05
N TRP A 174 -5.63 -4.63 10.04
CA TRP A 174 -6.56 -4.53 11.15
C TRP A 174 -7.98 -4.18 10.68
N ARG A 175 -8.94 -4.28 11.60
CA ARG A 175 -10.34 -3.95 11.35
C ARG A 175 -10.88 -3.04 12.43
N HIS A 176 -11.58 -2.00 12.02
CA HIS A 176 -12.31 -1.17 12.96
C HIS A 176 -13.37 -2.00 13.70
N ASN A 177 -13.51 -1.82 15.03
CA ASN A 177 -14.46 -2.54 15.91
C ASN A 177 -14.25 -4.06 16.09
N LYS A 178 -13.11 -4.63 15.69
CA LYS A 178 -12.73 -5.99 16.12
C LYS A 178 -11.40 -5.91 16.87
N PRO A 179 -11.32 -6.42 18.13
CA PRO A 179 -10.03 -6.61 18.80
C PRO A 179 -9.19 -7.53 17.91
N GLY A 180 -7.94 -7.16 17.69
CA GLY A 180 -7.01 -8.00 16.93
C GLY A 180 -6.94 -9.41 17.54
N GLY A 181 -7.07 -10.42 16.70
CA GLY A 181 -6.90 -11.80 17.09
C GLY A 181 -5.44 -12.16 17.31
#